data_97d630b9df8564a9c1729a5d11ddbf7b
#
_entry.id   97d630b9df8564a9c1729a5d11ddbf7b
#
_cell.length_a   1.000
_cell.length_b   1.000
_cell.length_c   1.000
_cell.angle_alpha   90.00
_cell.angle_beta   90.00
_cell.angle_gamma   90.00
#
_symmetry.space_group_name_H-M   'P 1'
#
loop_
_entity.id
_entity.type
_entity.pdbx_description
1 polymer ?
#
loop_
_entity_poly.entity_id
_entity_poly.type
_entity_poly.pdbx_seq_one_letter_code
_entity_poly.pdbx_strand_id
1 'polypeptide(L)'
;MVRPHGGALVDRLLSGKDLERARAAVGKMKSITLDSMSVTDVRNIGHGRYSPLEGFIGKEDLESVIGGARLTSGVVWTIPILLDVSREEADALKEGDDVCLKDESGRAVAVLHLT
;
A
#
# COMPACT_ATOMS: atom_id res chain seq x y z
N MET A 1 -17.74 5.51 21.07
CA MET A 1 -16.89 5.47 19.86
C MET A 1 -16.23 4.09 19.75
N VAL A 2 -16.30 3.51 18.59
CA VAL A 2 -15.69 2.20 18.34
C VAL A 2 -14.18 2.38 18.12
N ARG A 3 -13.37 1.55 18.76
CA ARG A 3 -11.92 1.56 18.53
C ARG A 3 -11.58 1.02 17.14
N PRO A 4 -10.59 1.61 16.45
CA PRO A 4 -10.09 1.04 15.22
C PRO A 4 -9.54 -0.38 15.45
N HIS A 5 -9.67 -1.23 14.45
CA HIS A 5 -9.07 -2.57 14.49
C HIS A 5 -7.54 -2.47 14.67
N GLY A 6 -6.98 -3.23 15.60
CA GLY A 6 -5.58 -3.14 15.95
C GLY A 6 -5.22 -1.97 16.90
N GLY A 7 -6.19 -1.18 17.34
CA GLY A 7 -6.04 -0.17 18.38
C GLY A 7 -5.77 1.25 17.92
N ALA A 8 -5.33 1.47 16.68
CA ALA A 8 -5.05 2.80 16.14
C ALA A 8 -5.51 2.91 14.69
N LEU A 9 -6.08 4.06 14.35
CA LEU A 9 -6.41 4.39 12.96
C LEU A 9 -5.15 4.80 12.22
N VAL A 10 -4.85 4.10 11.13
CA VAL A 10 -3.74 4.44 10.23
C VAL A 10 -4.19 5.53 9.27
N ASP A 11 -3.43 6.62 9.20
CA ASP A 11 -3.65 7.71 8.25
C ASP A 11 -2.40 7.86 7.38
N ARG A 12 -2.53 7.54 6.10
CA ARG A 12 -1.47 7.61 5.11
C ARG A 12 -1.75 8.63 4.01
N LEU A 13 -2.72 9.51 4.24
CA LEU A 13 -3.03 10.57 3.28
C LEU A 13 -1.99 11.69 3.36
N LEU A 14 -1.50 12.10 2.21
CA LEU A 14 -0.62 13.26 2.11
C LEU A 14 -1.43 14.54 1.99
N SER A 15 -0.93 15.61 2.57
CA SER A 15 -1.53 16.94 2.50
C SER A 15 -0.45 18.04 2.53
N GLY A 16 -0.83 19.25 2.15
CA GLY A 16 0.05 20.42 2.21
C GLY A 16 1.36 20.22 1.46
N LYS A 17 2.47 20.58 2.11
CA LYS A 17 3.82 20.50 1.51
C LYS A 17 4.25 19.08 1.17
N ASP A 18 3.84 18.08 1.93
CA ASP A 18 4.18 16.69 1.68
C ASP A 18 3.53 16.21 0.37
N LEU A 19 2.27 16.60 0.14
CA LEU A 19 1.57 16.32 -1.10
C LEU A 19 2.23 17.01 -2.29
N GLU A 20 2.61 18.27 -2.16
CA GLU A 20 3.31 19.03 -3.21
C GLU A 20 4.65 18.38 -3.57
N ARG A 21 5.44 17.98 -2.57
CA ARG A 21 6.71 17.28 -2.78
C ARG A 21 6.53 15.96 -3.51
N ALA A 22 5.54 15.19 -3.11
CA ALA A 22 5.24 13.91 -3.76
C ALA A 22 4.83 14.12 -5.22
N ARG A 23 3.95 15.06 -5.50
CA ARG A 23 3.54 15.40 -6.88
C ARG A 23 4.70 15.85 -7.75
N ALA A 24 5.63 16.62 -7.20
CA ALA A 24 6.83 17.05 -7.92
C ALA A 24 7.79 15.88 -8.20
N ALA A 25 7.84 14.88 -7.33
CA ALA A 25 8.77 13.76 -7.41
C ALA A 25 8.29 12.60 -8.29
N VAL A 26 6.96 12.40 -8.45
CA VAL A 26 6.41 11.20 -9.11
C VAL A 26 6.83 11.05 -10.57
N GLY A 27 7.10 12.14 -11.26
CA GLY A 27 7.56 12.08 -12.66
C GLY A 27 8.94 11.45 -12.84
N LYS A 28 9.73 11.36 -11.78
CA LYS A 28 11.07 10.76 -11.77
C LYS A 28 11.09 9.33 -11.23
N MET A 29 9.97 8.85 -10.74
CA MET A 29 9.83 7.51 -10.16
C MET A 29 9.49 6.49 -11.23
N LYS A 30 9.90 5.26 -11.00
CA LYS A 30 9.32 4.10 -11.69
C LYS A 30 7.84 4.06 -11.37
N SER A 31 7.02 3.54 -12.25
CA SER A 31 5.58 3.50 -12.05
C SER A 31 5.01 2.11 -12.29
N ILE A 32 3.91 1.82 -11.60
CA ILE A 32 3.09 0.63 -11.77
C ILE A 32 1.66 1.11 -12.00
N THR A 33 1.02 0.58 -13.03
CA THR A 33 -0.40 0.84 -13.30
C THR A 33 -1.26 -0.18 -12.54
N LEU A 34 -2.18 0.34 -11.75
CA LEU A 34 -3.11 -0.46 -10.94
C LEU A 34 -4.42 -0.68 -11.67
N ASP A 35 -5.03 -1.84 -11.46
CA ASP A 35 -6.44 -2.05 -11.81
C ASP A 35 -7.36 -1.33 -10.81
N SER A 36 -8.67 -1.32 -11.09
CA SER A 36 -9.64 -0.61 -10.24
C SER A 36 -9.72 -1.18 -8.82
N MET A 37 -9.54 -2.48 -8.66
CA MET A 37 -9.55 -3.14 -7.35
C MET A 37 -8.33 -2.71 -6.51
N SER A 38 -7.16 -2.69 -7.11
CA SER A 38 -5.94 -2.25 -6.42
C SER A 38 -5.98 -0.77 -6.08
N VAL A 39 -6.57 0.07 -6.92
CA VAL A 39 -6.80 1.49 -6.60
C VAL A 39 -7.71 1.63 -5.38
N THR A 40 -8.75 0.82 -5.28
CA THR A 40 -9.64 0.79 -4.10
C THR A 40 -8.87 0.37 -2.85
N ASP A 41 -8.03 -0.64 -2.94
CA ASP A 41 -7.19 -1.08 -1.82
C ASP A 41 -6.23 0.02 -1.35
N VAL A 42 -5.60 0.73 -2.28
CA VAL A 42 -4.72 1.86 -1.97
C VAL A 42 -5.49 2.96 -1.21
N ARG A 43 -6.68 3.30 -1.65
CA ARG A 43 -7.52 4.30 -0.97
C ARG A 43 -7.91 3.84 0.42
N ASN A 44 -8.29 2.57 0.56
CA ASN A 44 -8.66 2.02 1.86
C ASN A 44 -7.49 1.99 2.85
N ILE A 45 -6.29 1.68 2.38
CA ILE A 45 -5.08 1.78 3.19
C ILE A 45 -4.86 3.24 3.62
N GLY A 46 -4.92 4.17 2.68
CA GLY A 46 -4.68 5.60 2.94
C GLY A 46 -5.64 6.19 3.96
N HIS A 47 -6.92 5.87 3.86
CA HIS A 47 -7.95 6.35 4.78
C HIS A 47 -8.04 5.58 6.10
N GLY A 48 -7.22 4.54 6.27
CA GLY A 48 -7.20 3.74 7.49
C GLY A 48 -8.31 2.70 7.62
N ARG A 49 -9.06 2.42 6.55
CA ARG A 49 -10.11 1.39 6.54
C ARG A 49 -9.56 -0.02 6.73
N TYR A 50 -8.31 -0.23 6.34
CA TYR A 50 -7.60 -1.49 6.55
C TYR A 50 -6.64 -1.43 7.73
N SER A 51 -6.88 -0.52 8.69
CA SER A 51 -6.06 -0.48 9.91
C SER A 51 -6.01 -1.84 10.59
N PRO A 52 -4.85 -2.29 11.11
CA PRO A 52 -3.62 -1.52 11.29
C PRO A 52 -2.64 -1.55 10.11
N LEU A 53 -3.06 -1.98 8.91
CA LEU A 53 -2.18 -2.01 7.76
C LEU A 53 -1.72 -0.62 7.36
N GLU A 54 -0.41 -0.46 7.17
CA GLU A 54 0.22 0.79 6.71
C GLU A 54 0.53 0.78 5.22
N GLY A 55 0.32 -0.36 4.57
CA GLY A 55 0.58 -0.58 3.16
C GLY A 55 0.12 -1.98 2.76
N PHE A 56 0.54 -2.42 1.60
CA PHE A 56 0.31 -3.80 1.17
C PHE A 56 1.05 -4.76 2.09
N ILE A 57 0.48 -5.96 2.27
CA ILE A 57 1.04 -6.98 3.15
C ILE A 57 2.36 -7.51 2.56
N GLY A 58 3.40 -7.53 3.39
CA GLY A 58 4.68 -8.14 3.06
C GLY A 58 4.67 -9.66 3.24
N LYS A 59 5.77 -10.29 2.87
CA LYS A 59 5.90 -11.76 2.87
C LYS A 59 5.61 -12.39 4.24
N GLU A 60 6.19 -11.83 5.30
CA GLU A 60 6.05 -12.38 6.65
C GLU A 60 4.61 -12.32 7.15
N ASP A 61 3.93 -11.19 6.95
CA ASP A 61 2.53 -11.04 7.31
C ASP A 61 1.63 -11.93 6.44
N LEU A 62 1.94 -12.08 5.15
CA LEU A 62 1.21 -12.96 4.27
C LEU A 62 1.27 -14.42 4.75
N GLU A 63 2.44 -14.92 5.09
CA GLU A 63 2.62 -16.27 5.63
C GLU A 63 1.86 -16.46 6.93
N SER A 64 1.88 -15.46 7.81
CA SER A 64 1.17 -15.46 9.08
C SER A 64 -0.36 -15.47 8.88
N VAL A 65 -0.87 -14.69 7.97
CA VAL A 65 -2.30 -14.61 7.63
C VAL A 65 -2.78 -15.94 7.03
N ILE A 66 -2.02 -16.51 6.11
CA ILE A 66 -2.36 -17.81 5.49
C ILE A 66 -2.33 -18.93 6.53
N GLY A 67 -1.33 -18.93 7.40
CA GLY A 67 -1.12 -19.99 8.39
C GLY A 67 -2.03 -19.90 9.61
N GLY A 68 -2.41 -18.70 10.05
CA GLY A 68 -3.10 -18.53 11.32
C GLY A 68 -4.10 -17.37 11.39
N ALA A 69 -4.46 -16.76 10.27
CA ALA A 69 -5.40 -15.64 10.19
C ALA A 69 -5.02 -14.45 11.10
N ARG A 70 -3.73 -14.22 11.26
CA ARG A 70 -3.19 -13.12 12.07
C ARG A 70 -1.99 -12.49 11.41
N LEU A 71 -1.86 -11.17 11.58
CA LEU A 71 -0.61 -10.47 11.27
C LEU A 71 0.50 -10.94 12.24
N THR A 72 1.75 -10.68 11.91
CA THR A 72 2.88 -11.01 12.81
C THR A 72 2.78 -10.29 14.16
N SER A 73 2.08 -9.16 14.21
CA SER A 73 1.76 -8.45 15.45
C SER A 73 0.76 -9.17 16.36
N GLY A 74 0.10 -10.23 15.89
CA GLY A 74 -0.93 -10.96 16.60
C GLY A 74 -2.36 -10.48 16.35
N VAL A 75 -2.53 -9.37 15.64
CA VAL A 75 -3.85 -8.85 15.26
C VAL A 75 -4.53 -9.79 14.28
N VAL A 76 -5.79 -10.13 14.52
CA VAL A 76 -6.58 -10.97 13.60
C VAL A 76 -6.74 -10.28 12.26
N TRP A 77 -6.36 -10.98 11.21
CA TRP A 77 -6.49 -10.49 9.84
C TRP A 77 -6.66 -11.65 8.88
N THR A 78 -7.71 -11.64 8.08
CA THR A 78 -8.10 -12.79 7.27
C THR A 78 -7.99 -12.58 5.76
N ILE A 79 -7.81 -11.32 5.32
CA ILE A 79 -7.81 -10.97 3.89
C ILE A 79 -6.41 -10.51 3.50
N PRO A 80 -5.70 -11.22 2.59
CA PRO A 80 -4.43 -10.73 2.06
C PRO A 80 -4.65 -9.48 1.20
N ILE A 81 -4.07 -8.35 1.59
CA ILE A 81 -4.10 -7.11 0.82
C ILE A 81 -2.75 -7.00 0.10
N LEU A 82 -2.70 -7.47 -1.12
CA LEU A 82 -1.48 -7.64 -1.90
C LEU A 82 -1.49 -6.75 -3.13
N LEU A 83 -0.29 -6.34 -3.55
CA LEU A 83 -0.07 -5.71 -4.85
C LEU A 83 0.53 -6.77 -5.79
N ASP A 84 -0.23 -7.14 -6.81
CA ASP A 84 0.25 -8.04 -7.86
C ASP A 84 0.97 -7.24 -8.94
N VAL A 85 2.14 -7.69 -9.32
CA VAL A 85 2.94 -7.10 -10.40
C VAL A 85 3.39 -8.21 -11.35
N SER A 86 3.66 -7.83 -12.61
CA SER A 86 4.27 -8.75 -13.55
C SER A 86 5.72 -9.06 -13.14
N ARG A 87 6.26 -10.15 -13.66
CA ARG A 87 7.66 -10.50 -13.42
C ARG A 87 8.61 -9.41 -13.94
N GLU A 88 8.30 -8.83 -15.09
CA GLU A 88 9.07 -7.73 -15.66
C GLU A 88 9.07 -6.51 -14.75
N GLU A 89 7.92 -6.14 -14.21
CA GLU A 89 7.80 -5.05 -13.25
C GLU A 89 8.59 -5.34 -11.98
N ALA A 90 8.48 -6.56 -11.44
CA ALA A 90 9.22 -6.97 -10.25
C ALA A 90 10.74 -6.93 -10.47
N ASP A 91 11.22 -7.39 -11.62
CA ASP A 91 12.64 -7.40 -11.96
C ASP A 91 13.23 -5.98 -12.09
N ALA A 92 12.40 -5.01 -12.45
CA ALA A 92 12.79 -3.60 -12.58
C ALA A 92 12.82 -2.86 -11.23
N LEU A 93 12.33 -3.44 -10.17
CA LEU A 93 12.21 -2.81 -8.84
C LEU A 93 13.23 -3.39 -7.85
N LYS A 94 13.67 -2.55 -6.91
CA LYS A 94 14.60 -2.93 -5.85
C LYS A 94 14.08 -2.43 -4.50
N GLU A 95 14.48 -3.11 -3.44
CA GLU A 95 14.26 -2.62 -2.08
C GLU A 95 14.83 -1.21 -1.93
N GLY A 96 14.05 -0.33 -1.31
CA GLY A 96 14.40 1.08 -1.13
C GLY A 96 13.90 2.00 -2.25
N ASP A 97 13.38 1.45 -3.34
CA ASP A 97 12.79 2.26 -4.42
C ASP A 97 11.49 2.90 -3.95
N ASP A 98 11.27 4.13 -4.41
CA ASP A 98 9.96 4.79 -4.36
C ASP A 98 9.29 4.60 -5.72
N VAL A 99 8.08 4.09 -5.72
CA VAL A 99 7.34 3.73 -6.93
C VAL A 99 6.03 4.50 -6.97
N CYS A 100 5.77 5.16 -8.11
CA CYS A 100 4.49 5.81 -8.33
C CYS A 100 3.43 4.79 -8.74
N LEU A 101 2.36 4.70 -7.98
CA LEU A 101 1.20 3.90 -8.33
C LEU A 101 0.21 4.75 -9.09
N LYS A 102 -0.14 4.33 -10.29
CA LYS A 102 -1.04 5.06 -11.20
C LYS A 102 -2.30 4.26 -11.45
N ASP A 103 -3.41 4.96 -11.66
CA ASP A 103 -4.62 4.33 -12.17
C ASP A 103 -4.54 4.08 -13.68
N GLU A 104 -5.57 3.46 -14.26
CA GLU A 104 -5.61 3.12 -15.68
C GLU A 104 -5.64 4.36 -16.60
N SER A 105 -6.02 5.52 -16.07
CA SER A 105 -5.96 6.80 -16.82
C SER A 105 -4.57 7.44 -16.81
N GLY A 106 -3.62 6.87 -16.08
CA GLY A 106 -2.27 7.40 -15.93
C GLY A 106 -2.11 8.42 -14.82
N ARG A 107 -3.15 8.63 -13.99
CA ARG A 107 -3.12 9.55 -12.87
C ARG A 107 -2.38 8.90 -11.68
N ALA A 108 -1.46 9.64 -11.07
CA ALA A 108 -0.78 9.21 -9.86
C ALA A 108 -1.76 9.15 -8.67
N VAL A 109 -1.82 8.01 -8.00
CA VAL A 109 -2.71 7.76 -6.85
C VAL A 109 -1.96 7.70 -5.54
N ALA A 110 -0.75 7.16 -5.57
CA ALA A 110 0.05 6.96 -4.37
C ALA A 110 1.53 6.78 -4.69
N VAL A 111 2.35 6.84 -3.66
CA VAL A 111 3.76 6.46 -3.70
C VAL A 111 3.95 5.24 -2.80
N LEU A 112 4.54 4.20 -3.35
CA LEU A 112 4.91 2.98 -2.64
C LEU A 112 6.38 3.03 -2.28
N HIS A 113 6.70 2.91 -1.00
CA HIS A 113 8.06 2.73 -0.52
C HIS A 113 8.34 1.23 -0.43
N LEU A 114 9.21 0.73 -1.28
CA LEU A 114 9.49 -0.70 -1.38
C LEU A 114 10.50 -1.14 -0.30
N THR A 115 10.06 -2.04 0.53
CA THR A 115 10.89 -2.59 1.61
C THR A 115 11.21 -4.07 1.43
#